data_0f43a43de1d5d2440a05bdd23427027e
#
_entry.id   0f43a43de1d5d2440a05bdd23427027e
#
_cell.length_a   1.000
_cell.length_b   1.000
_cell.length_c   1.000
_cell.angle_alpha   90.00
_cell.angle_beta   90.00
_cell.angle_gamma   90.00
#
_symmetry.space_group_name_H-M   'P 1'
#
loop_
_entity.id
_entity.type
_entity.pdbx_description
1 polymer ?
#
loop_
_entity_poly.entity_id
_entity_poly.type
_entity_poly.pdbx_seq_one_letter_code
_entity_poly.pdbx_strand_id
1 'polypeptide(L)'
;MQFDQFAGNYKQLLDRAITLSGENSEYFAEYKALYLTRVLSRDFSGKVLDFGCGVGLLSGFLKQHLPAAQVDGFDVSRDSINRVDLALSTKGLFTSDMDLLARNYDLIVVANVMHHIPATQRELTVQDLASRLAPRGKLAIFEHNPANPVTRWTVDRCPFDKDVVLLARSEISQYVEKAQLRLIRRDYIVFMPRILSWLRLLEPWLAWLPLGAQYALIGEKHA
;
A
#
# COMPACT_ATOMS: atom_id res chain seq x y z
N MET A 1 -8.76 -2.25 -19.66
CA MET A 1 -9.04 -2.78 -18.30
C MET A 1 -9.91 -1.78 -17.55
N GLN A 2 -10.63 -2.20 -16.49
CA GLN A 2 -11.53 -1.29 -15.76
C GLN A 2 -10.81 -0.06 -15.16
N PHE A 3 -9.55 -0.20 -14.78
CA PHE A 3 -8.72 0.89 -14.20
C PHE A 3 -8.24 1.93 -15.21
N ASP A 4 -8.08 1.60 -16.49
CA ASP A 4 -7.63 2.55 -17.51
C ASP A 4 -8.61 3.73 -17.68
N GLN A 5 -9.92 3.48 -17.47
CA GLN A 5 -10.96 4.52 -17.55
C GLN A 5 -10.80 5.63 -16.51
N PHE A 6 -10.14 5.34 -15.41
CA PHE A 6 -10.02 6.24 -14.26
C PHE A 6 -8.66 6.94 -14.16
N ALA A 7 -7.63 6.46 -14.90
CA ALA A 7 -6.27 6.97 -14.81
C ALA A 7 -6.18 8.52 -14.97
N GLY A 8 -7.08 9.12 -15.77
CA GLY A 8 -7.12 10.57 -16.00
C GLY A 8 -7.67 11.41 -14.82
N ASN A 9 -8.58 10.83 -14.02
CA ASN A 9 -9.29 11.53 -12.93
C ASN A 9 -9.13 10.82 -11.58
N TYR A 10 -8.20 9.87 -11.49
CA TYR A 10 -8.00 9.01 -10.32
C TYR A 10 -7.93 9.80 -9.01
N LYS A 11 -7.02 10.79 -8.94
CA LYS A 11 -6.83 11.62 -7.75
C LYS A 11 -8.11 12.35 -7.35
N GLN A 12 -8.82 12.98 -8.31
CA GLN A 12 -10.03 13.74 -8.01
C GLN A 12 -11.18 12.85 -7.49
N LEU A 13 -11.34 11.67 -8.06
CA LEU A 13 -12.36 10.71 -7.64
C LEU A 13 -12.06 10.15 -6.25
N LEU A 14 -10.81 9.81 -5.98
CA LEU A 14 -10.37 9.35 -4.68
C LEU A 14 -10.55 10.43 -3.61
N ASP A 15 -10.13 11.68 -3.90
CA ASP A 15 -10.28 12.82 -2.97
C ASP A 15 -11.75 13.09 -2.63
N ARG A 16 -12.66 12.91 -3.59
CA ARG A 16 -14.11 13.01 -3.34
C ARG A 16 -14.62 11.91 -2.41
N ALA A 17 -14.16 10.67 -2.61
CA ALA A 17 -14.59 9.54 -1.78
C ALA A 17 -14.16 9.69 -0.32
N ILE A 18 -12.96 10.23 -0.07
CA ILE A 18 -12.38 10.39 1.28
C ILE A 18 -12.69 11.72 1.95
N THR A 19 -13.55 12.58 1.34
CA THR A 19 -13.88 13.93 1.84
C THR A 19 -14.28 13.98 3.32
N LEU A 20 -14.94 12.93 3.85
CA LEU A 20 -15.33 12.87 5.27
C LEU A 20 -14.14 12.87 6.24
N SER A 21 -12.98 12.39 5.82
CA SER A 21 -11.78 12.44 6.65
C SER A 21 -11.22 13.86 6.80
N GLY A 22 -11.63 14.76 5.89
CA GLY A 22 -11.06 16.10 5.74
C GLY A 22 -9.65 16.10 5.11
N GLU A 23 -9.18 14.92 4.67
CA GLU A 23 -7.87 14.70 4.07
C GLU A 23 -7.98 14.41 2.56
N ASN A 24 -6.85 14.43 1.87
CA ASN A 24 -6.72 14.07 0.47
C ASN A 24 -5.92 12.76 0.30
N SER A 25 -5.86 12.25 -0.92
CA SER A 25 -5.12 11.03 -1.27
C SER A 25 -3.62 11.12 -0.94
N GLU A 26 -3.03 12.31 -1.05
CA GLU A 26 -1.62 12.55 -0.72
C GLU A 26 -1.33 12.28 0.76
N TYR A 27 -2.21 12.73 1.67
CA TYR A 27 -2.09 12.44 3.10
C TYR A 27 -1.98 10.93 3.38
N PHE A 28 -2.85 10.13 2.78
CA PHE A 28 -2.84 8.67 3.01
C PHE A 28 -1.61 7.98 2.41
N ALA A 29 -1.11 8.47 1.27
CA ALA A 29 0.11 7.97 0.66
C ALA A 29 1.33 8.35 1.51
N GLU A 30 1.44 9.61 1.91
CA GLU A 30 2.52 10.08 2.77
C GLU A 30 2.52 9.39 4.14
N TYR A 31 1.35 9.21 4.75
CA TYR A 31 1.21 8.48 6.01
C TYR A 31 1.85 7.07 5.94
N LYS A 32 1.58 6.33 4.85
CA LYS A 32 2.16 4.99 4.64
C LYS A 32 3.69 5.05 4.48
N ALA A 33 4.19 6.02 3.72
CA ALA A 33 5.63 6.21 3.56
C ALA A 33 6.29 6.52 4.91
N LEU A 34 5.74 7.45 5.72
CA LEU A 34 6.20 7.77 7.06
C LEU A 34 6.09 6.60 8.04
N TYR A 35 5.02 5.78 7.93
CA TYR A 35 4.91 4.56 8.73
C TYR A 35 6.07 3.60 8.41
N LEU A 36 6.40 3.42 7.14
CA LEU A 36 7.49 2.55 6.71
C LEU A 36 8.86 3.05 7.18
N THR A 37 9.12 4.36 7.27
CA THR A 37 10.38 4.88 7.81
C THR A 37 10.60 4.53 9.29
N ARG A 38 9.51 4.30 10.05
CA ARG A 38 9.60 3.86 11.46
C ARG A 38 9.93 2.37 11.59
N VAL A 39 9.58 1.58 10.56
CA VAL A 39 9.84 0.12 10.53
C VAL A 39 11.23 -0.20 9.96
N LEU A 40 11.66 0.57 8.97
CA LEU A 40 12.93 0.35 8.29
C LEU A 40 14.01 1.23 8.94
N SER A 41 14.39 2.20 8.74
CA SER A 41 15.23 3.28 9.21
C SER A 41 15.26 4.39 8.15
N ARG A 42 15.63 5.60 8.51
CA ARG A 42 15.73 6.69 7.55
C ARG A 42 16.88 6.50 6.56
N ASP A 43 17.88 5.73 6.94
CA ASP A 43 19.08 5.44 6.13
C ASP A 43 18.90 4.21 5.23
N PHE A 44 17.67 3.71 5.10
CA PHE A 44 17.36 2.59 4.25
C PHE A 44 17.69 2.93 2.77
N SER A 45 18.57 2.11 2.18
CA SER A 45 19.07 2.30 0.80
C SER A 45 18.78 1.10 -0.11
N GLY A 46 17.87 0.22 0.31
CA GLY A 46 17.50 -0.99 -0.42
C GLY A 46 16.61 -0.74 -1.62
N LYS A 47 16.32 -1.84 -2.34
CA LYS A 47 15.37 -1.85 -3.46
C LYS A 47 13.93 -1.98 -2.95
N VAL A 48 13.06 -1.11 -3.41
CA VAL A 48 11.64 -1.08 -3.07
C VAL A 48 10.81 -1.36 -4.30
N LEU A 49 9.80 -2.22 -4.19
CA LEU A 49 8.73 -2.36 -5.17
C LEU A 49 7.43 -1.79 -4.60
N ASP A 50 6.83 -0.85 -5.29
CA ASP A 50 5.45 -0.39 -5.07
C ASP A 50 4.54 -1.20 -5.99
N PHE A 51 3.88 -2.23 -5.45
CA PHE A 51 3.02 -3.14 -6.20
C PHE A 51 1.58 -2.64 -6.22
N GLY A 52 1.07 -2.35 -7.40
CA GLY A 52 -0.19 -1.62 -7.61
C GLY A 52 0.03 -0.11 -7.45
N CYS A 53 1.14 0.41 -8.00
CA CYS A 53 1.58 1.79 -7.78
C CYS A 53 0.65 2.86 -8.39
N GLY A 54 -0.27 2.47 -9.28
CA GLY A 54 -1.11 3.42 -10.02
C GLY A 54 -0.25 4.44 -10.77
N VAL A 55 -0.54 5.70 -10.56
CA VAL A 55 0.22 6.84 -11.13
C VAL A 55 1.49 7.21 -10.33
N GLY A 56 1.92 6.37 -9.38
CA GLY A 56 3.16 6.55 -8.62
C GLY A 56 3.04 7.50 -7.41
N LEU A 57 1.83 7.75 -6.89
CA LEU A 57 1.63 8.68 -5.77
C LEU A 57 2.41 8.23 -4.52
N LEU A 58 2.25 6.97 -4.10
CA LEU A 58 2.99 6.42 -2.95
C LEU A 58 4.49 6.32 -3.27
N SER A 59 4.84 5.90 -4.48
CA SER A 59 6.25 5.83 -4.94
C SER A 59 6.96 7.17 -4.77
N GLY A 60 6.30 8.30 -5.06
CA GLY A 60 6.83 9.65 -4.85
C GLY A 60 7.18 9.93 -3.39
N PHE A 61 6.26 9.63 -2.47
CA PHE A 61 6.50 9.79 -1.03
C PHE A 61 7.53 8.79 -0.48
N LEU A 62 7.56 7.55 -0.99
CA LEU A 62 8.63 6.61 -0.65
C LEU A 62 10.00 7.20 -1.02
N LYS A 63 10.13 7.76 -2.22
CA LYS A 63 11.39 8.40 -2.65
C LYS A 63 11.72 9.65 -1.84
N GLN A 64 10.74 10.43 -1.43
CA GLN A 64 10.92 11.62 -0.59
C GLN A 64 11.42 11.26 0.81
N HIS A 65 10.83 10.24 1.46
CA HIS A 65 11.13 9.87 2.84
C HIS A 65 12.22 8.80 2.99
N LEU A 66 12.55 8.08 1.91
CA LEU A 66 13.65 7.11 1.78
C LEU A 66 14.54 7.49 0.59
N PRO A 67 15.24 8.63 0.63
CA PRO A 67 15.91 9.21 -0.54
C PRO A 67 17.02 8.33 -1.13
N ALA A 68 17.64 7.46 -0.31
CA ALA A 68 18.67 6.54 -0.74
C ALA A 68 18.10 5.24 -1.36
N ALA A 69 16.81 4.96 -1.21
CA ALA A 69 16.17 3.77 -1.77
C ALA A 69 16.02 3.88 -3.31
N GLN A 70 16.17 2.75 -4.00
CA GLN A 70 15.72 2.59 -5.37
C GLN A 70 14.25 2.15 -5.36
N VAL A 71 13.37 2.90 -6.01
CA VAL A 71 11.92 2.60 -6.04
C VAL A 71 11.52 2.21 -7.44
N ASP A 72 11.03 0.98 -7.58
CA ASP A 72 10.39 0.44 -8.78
C ASP A 72 8.87 0.39 -8.54
N GLY A 73 8.07 0.45 -9.60
CA GLY A 73 6.62 0.40 -9.54
C GLY A 73 6.03 -0.61 -10.53
N PHE A 74 5.00 -1.30 -10.10
CA PHE A 74 4.19 -2.17 -10.96
C PHE A 74 2.73 -1.81 -10.86
N ASP A 75 2.04 -1.72 -12.00
CA ASP A 75 0.58 -1.64 -12.06
C ASP A 75 0.06 -2.34 -13.32
N VAL A 76 -1.08 -3.02 -13.20
CA VAL A 76 -1.71 -3.70 -14.34
C VAL A 76 -2.22 -2.73 -15.42
N SER A 77 -2.46 -1.47 -15.05
CA SER A 77 -2.90 -0.40 -15.95
C SER A 77 -1.69 0.27 -16.62
N ARG A 78 -1.53 0.04 -17.93
CA ARG A 78 -0.53 0.76 -18.73
C ARG A 78 -0.75 2.26 -18.75
N ASP A 79 -2.00 2.71 -18.72
CA ASP A 79 -2.35 4.13 -18.70
C ASP A 79 -1.92 4.80 -17.40
N SER A 80 -2.00 4.09 -16.28
CA SER A 80 -1.47 4.55 -15.00
C SER A 80 0.06 4.67 -15.05
N ILE A 81 0.75 3.64 -15.53
CA ILE A 81 2.21 3.63 -15.67
C ILE A 81 2.71 4.78 -16.58
N ASN A 82 2.02 5.04 -17.71
CA ASN A 82 2.39 6.14 -18.61
C ASN A 82 2.22 7.53 -17.98
N ARG A 83 1.54 7.65 -16.84
CA ARG A 83 1.33 8.90 -16.09
C ARG A 83 2.22 9.05 -14.88
N VAL A 84 3.07 8.07 -14.59
CA VAL A 84 4.07 8.18 -13.53
C VAL A 84 5.02 9.34 -13.84
N ASP A 85 5.32 10.14 -12.82
CA ASP A 85 6.22 11.29 -12.96
C ASP A 85 7.56 10.86 -13.56
N LEU A 86 8.03 11.64 -14.54
CA LEU A 86 9.29 11.40 -15.24
C LEU A 86 10.48 11.37 -14.26
N ALA A 87 10.45 12.16 -13.19
CA ALA A 87 11.49 12.16 -12.17
C ALA A 87 11.58 10.83 -11.40
N LEU A 88 10.50 10.06 -11.33
CA LEU A 88 10.48 8.71 -10.76
C LEU A 88 10.90 7.67 -11.81
N SER A 89 10.28 7.70 -12.99
CA SER A 89 10.50 6.68 -14.03
C SER A 89 11.89 6.70 -14.66
N THR A 90 12.64 7.78 -14.52
CA THR A 90 14.07 7.86 -14.92
C THR A 90 15.02 7.26 -13.87
N LYS A 91 14.57 7.03 -12.65
CA LYS A 91 15.39 6.54 -11.52
C LYS A 91 14.99 5.14 -11.03
N GLY A 92 13.88 4.62 -11.51
CA GLY A 92 13.34 3.29 -11.19
C GLY A 92 12.59 2.70 -12.37
N LEU A 93 12.37 1.41 -12.35
CA LEU A 93 11.55 0.71 -13.33
C LEU A 93 10.08 0.87 -12.97
N PHE A 94 9.27 1.46 -13.88
CA PHE A 94 7.81 1.48 -13.75
C PHE A 94 7.23 0.72 -14.95
N THR A 95 6.51 -0.37 -14.68
CA THR A 95 6.07 -1.30 -15.71
C THR A 95 4.71 -1.93 -15.41
N SER A 96 4.00 -2.35 -16.47
CA SER A 96 2.82 -3.22 -16.37
C SER A 96 3.12 -4.68 -16.69
N ASP A 97 4.40 -5.04 -16.81
CA ASP A 97 4.86 -6.39 -17.08
C ASP A 97 5.60 -6.96 -15.86
N MET A 98 5.01 -7.97 -15.22
CA MET A 98 5.58 -8.65 -14.05
C MET A 98 6.91 -9.34 -14.32
N ASP A 99 7.17 -9.74 -15.57
CA ASP A 99 8.39 -10.47 -15.92
C ASP A 99 9.61 -9.55 -15.97
N LEU A 100 9.39 -8.24 -16.12
CA LEU A 100 10.46 -7.23 -16.08
C LEU A 100 10.89 -6.87 -14.64
N LEU A 101 10.10 -7.23 -13.63
CA LEU A 101 10.43 -6.92 -12.24
C LEU A 101 11.65 -7.70 -11.77
N ALA A 102 12.50 -7.02 -11.03
CA ALA A 102 13.64 -7.65 -10.38
C ALA A 102 13.21 -8.72 -9.38
N ARG A 103 14.16 -9.57 -8.99
CA ARG A 103 14.12 -10.37 -7.77
C ARG A 103 15.04 -9.72 -6.75
N ASN A 104 14.88 -10.07 -5.48
CA ASN A 104 15.69 -9.54 -4.37
C ASN A 104 15.36 -8.08 -4.00
N TYR A 105 14.06 -7.79 -3.83
CA TYR A 105 13.61 -6.54 -3.20
C TYR A 105 13.80 -6.61 -1.67
N ASP A 106 14.32 -5.54 -1.10
CA ASP A 106 14.45 -5.38 0.35
C ASP A 106 13.12 -4.99 0.99
N LEU A 107 12.24 -4.34 0.22
CA LEU A 107 10.89 -4.00 0.60
C LEU A 107 9.95 -4.15 -0.59
N ILE A 108 8.82 -4.80 -0.38
CA ILE A 108 7.67 -4.76 -1.31
C ILE A 108 6.50 -4.13 -0.55
N VAL A 109 5.90 -3.11 -1.14
CA VAL A 109 4.74 -2.41 -0.59
C VAL A 109 3.52 -2.73 -1.45
N VAL A 110 2.42 -3.11 -0.80
CA VAL A 110 1.11 -3.35 -1.42
C VAL A 110 0.10 -2.47 -0.69
N ALA A 111 -0.38 -1.41 -1.32
CA ALA A 111 -1.21 -0.42 -0.66
C ALA A 111 -2.60 -0.32 -1.32
N ASN A 112 -3.64 -0.84 -0.65
CA ASN A 112 -5.03 -0.86 -1.12
C ASN A 112 -5.17 -1.55 -2.50
N VAL A 113 -4.57 -2.72 -2.65
CA VAL A 113 -4.55 -3.50 -3.91
C VAL A 113 -5.20 -4.87 -3.74
N MET A 114 -5.01 -5.51 -2.57
CA MET A 114 -5.41 -6.91 -2.37
C MET A 114 -6.93 -7.12 -2.54
N HIS A 115 -7.75 -6.12 -2.19
CA HIS A 115 -9.19 -6.20 -2.36
C HIS A 115 -9.66 -6.17 -3.84
N HIS A 116 -8.80 -5.69 -4.76
CA HIS A 116 -9.05 -5.74 -6.21
C HIS A 116 -8.61 -7.07 -6.84
N ILE A 117 -7.81 -7.88 -6.13
CA ILE A 117 -7.36 -9.18 -6.62
C ILE A 117 -8.46 -10.23 -6.38
N PRO A 118 -8.83 -11.05 -7.40
CA PRO A 118 -9.78 -12.13 -7.21
C PRO A 118 -9.38 -13.04 -6.05
N ALA A 119 -10.35 -13.46 -5.22
CA ALA A 119 -10.08 -14.25 -4.02
C ALA A 119 -9.21 -15.49 -4.27
N THR A 120 -9.41 -16.14 -5.42
CA THR A 120 -8.64 -17.35 -5.83
C THR A 120 -7.18 -17.06 -6.17
N GLN A 121 -6.81 -15.80 -6.39
CA GLN A 121 -5.46 -15.39 -6.79
C GLN A 121 -4.67 -14.71 -5.67
N ARG A 122 -5.34 -14.27 -4.58
CA ARG A 122 -4.73 -13.48 -3.50
C ARG A 122 -3.55 -14.19 -2.84
N GLU A 123 -3.75 -15.46 -2.48
CA GLU A 123 -2.71 -16.28 -1.85
C GLU A 123 -1.49 -16.46 -2.77
N LEU A 124 -1.73 -16.79 -4.04
CA LEU A 124 -0.67 -16.95 -5.04
C LEU A 124 0.09 -15.63 -5.28
N THR A 125 -0.63 -14.50 -5.30
CA THR A 125 0.01 -13.18 -5.43
C THR A 125 0.94 -12.91 -4.24
N VAL A 126 0.50 -13.17 -3.00
CA VAL A 126 1.36 -12.97 -1.82
C VAL A 126 2.58 -13.90 -1.86
N GLN A 127 2.41 -15.15 -2.30
CA GLN A 127 3.53 -16.10 -2.47
C GLN A 127 4.51 -15.65 -3.55
N ASP A 128 4.04 -15.15 -4.71
CA ASP A 128 4.93 -14.62 -5.76
C ASP A 128 5.72 -13.41 -5.25
N LEU A 129 5.05 -12.45 -4.58
CA LEU A 129 5.71 -11.31 -3.98
C LEU A 129 6.75 -11.72 -2.94
N ALA A 130 6.43 -12.68 -2.07
CA ALA A 130 7.37 -13.22 -1.08
C ALA A 130 8.59 -13.88 -1.76
N SER A 131 8.39 -14.55 -2.91
CA SER A 131 9.49 -15.15 -3.68
C SER A 131 10.48 -14.10 -4.18
N ARG A 132 10.01 -12.88 -4.48
CA ARG A 132 10.79 -11.76 -5.00
C ARG A 132 11.52 -10.97 -3.91
N LEU A 133 11.29 -11.27 -2.62
CA LEU A 133 12.01 -10.64 -1.53
C LEU A 133 13.45 -11.18 -1.42
N ALA A 134 14.38 -10.28 -1.11
CA ALA A 134 15.71 -10.63 -0.62
C ALA A 134 15.63 -11.38 0.74
N PRO A 135 16.66 -12.10 1.15
CA PRO A 135 16.77 -12.56 2.53
C PRO A 135 16.60 -11.40 3.51
N ARG A 136 15.77 -11.56 4.55
CA ARG A 136 15.35 -10.51 5.50
C ARG A 136 14.57 -9.34 4.88
N GLY A 137 14.21 -9.43 3.60
CA GLY A 137 13.32 -8.48 2.92
C GLY A 137 11.92 -8.49 3.53
N LYS A 138 11.20 -7.40 3.39
CA LYS A 138 9.89 -7.18 4.02
C LYS A 138 8.79 -7.00 2.99
N LEU A 139 7.65 -7.64 3.25
CA LEU A 139 6.39 -7.38 2.54
C LEU A 139 5.49 -6.55 3.45
N ALA A 140 5.17 -5.33 3.04
CA ALA A 140 4.28 -4.42 3.74
C ALA A 140 2.94 -4.34 3.00
N ILE A 141 1.85 -4.78 3.63
CA ILE A 141 0.50 -4.74 3.07
C ILE A 141 -0.34 -3.76 3.89
N PHE A 142 -0.90 -2.77 3.21
CA PHE A 142 -1.85 -1.80 3.76
C PHE A 142 -3.21 -2.02 3.13
N GLU A 143 -4.25 -2.15 3.95
CA GLU A 143 -5.61 -2.37 3.48
C GLU A 143 -6.66 -1.63 4.31
N HIS A 144 -7.82 -1.44 3.72
CA HIS A 144 -8.99 -0.89 4.40
C HIS A 144 -9.45 -1.80 5.53
N ASN A 145 -9.81 -1.20 6.67
CA ASN A 145 -10.31 -1.97 7.81
C ASN A 145 -11.83 -2.20 7.70
N PRO A 146 -12.30 -3.43 7.43
CA PRO A 146 -13.73 -3.73 7.35
C PRO A 146 -14.47 -3.62 8.69
N ALA A 147 -13.76 -3.63 9.82
CA ALA A 147 -14.36 -3.44 11.14
C ALA A 147 -14.70 -1.97 11.44
N ASN A 148 -14.09 -1.01 10.69
CA ASN A 148 -14.40 0.40 10.85
C ASN A 148 -15.62 0.81 10.00
N PRO A 149 -16.74 1.25 10.61
CA PRO A 149 -17.97 1.57 9.87
C PRO A 149 -17.80 2.79 8.93
N VAL A 150 -16.96 3.75 9.30
CA VAL A 150 -16.68 4.93 8.45
C VAL A 150 -15.92 4.51 7.20
N THR A 151 -14.95 3.61 7.34
CA THR A 151 -14.21 3.05 6.21
C THR A 151 -15.14 2.32 5.26
N ARG A 152 -16.00 1.44 5.75
CA ARG A 152 -16.99 0.74 4.92
C ARG A 152 -17.86 1.72 4.15
N TRP A 153 -18.44 2.70 4.85
CA TRP A 153 -19.27 3.73 4.23
C TRP A 153 -18.53 4.53 3.15
N THR A 154 -17.24 4.82 3.35
CA THR A 154 -16.39 5.54 2.38
C THR A 154 -16.12 4.67 1.14
N VAL A 155 -15.75 3.41 1.34
CA VAL A 155 -15.46 2.45 0.27
C VAL A 155 -16.70 2.19 -0.58
N ASP A 156 -17.86 1.97 0.04
CA ASP A 156 -19.14 1.75 -0.68
C ASP A 156 -19.51 2.91 -1.62
N ARG A 157 -18.94 4.10 -1.42
CA ARG A 157 -19.15 5.30 -2.27
C ARG A 157 -18.03 5.57 -3.25
N CYS A 158 -16.93 4.85 -3.13
CA CYS A 158 -15.79 5.00 -4.04
C CYS A 158 -16.08 4.31 -5.37
N PRO A 159 -16.04 5.01 -6.51
CA PRO A 159 -16.33 4.40 -7.82
C PRO A 159 -15.37 3.26 -8.20
N PHE A 160 -14.14 3.26 -7.66
CA PHE A 160 -13.13 2.22 -7.92
C PHE A 160 -13.35 0.97 -7.09
N ASP A 161 -13.98 1.13 -5.92
CA ASP A 161 -14.15 0.08 -4.92
C ASP A 161 -15.58 -0.47 -4.94
N LYS A 162 -16.35 -0.14 -5.98
CA LYS A 162 -17.71 -0.65 -6.16
C LYS A 162 -17.64 -2.16 -6.31
N ASP A 163 -18.40 -2.87 -5.49
CA ASP A 163 -18.50 -4.34 -5.47
C ASP A 163 -17.23 -5.08 -4.98
N VAL A 164 -16.23 -4.38 -4.39
CA VAL A 164 -15.10 -5.06 -3.78
C VAL A 164 -15.44 -5.62 -2.39
N VAL A 165 -14.82 -6.74 -2.07
CA VAL A 165 -14.91 -7.34 -0.75
C VAL A 165 -13.69 -6.93 0.06
N LEU A 166 -13.91 -6.08 1.09
CA LEU A 166 -12.87 -5.70 2.02
C LEU A 166 -12.34 -6.91 2.79
N LEU A 167 -11.02 -6.96 2.94
CA LEU A 167 -10.31 -8.07 3.56
C LEU A 167 -10.11 -7.84 5.05
N ALA A 168 -10.45 -8.83 5.85
CA ALA A 168 -10.10 -8.80 7.26
C ALA A 168 -8.59 -8.92 7.46
N ARG A 169 -8.05 -8.24 8.48
CA ARG A 169 -6.63 -8.32 8.83
C ARG A 169 -6.17 -9.78 9.06
N SER A 170 -7.03 -10.62 9.63
CA SER A 170 -6.75 -12.04 9.84
C SER A 170 -6.58 -12.83 8.54
N GLU A 171 -7.36 -12.50 7.49
CA GLU A 171 -7.27 -13.15 6.19
C GLU A 171 -5.91 -12.87 5.53
N ILE A 172 -5.52 -11.59 5.47
CA ILE A 172 -4.20 -11.22 4.93
C ILE A 172 -3.06 -11.81 5.77
N SER A 173 -3.22 -11.86 7.12
CA SER A 173 -2.22 -12.50 7.98
C SER A 173 -2.00 -13.97 7.58
N GLN A 174 -3.07 -14.72 7.28
CA GLN A 174 -2.95 -16.12 6.84
C GLN A 174 -2.19 -16.24 5.51
N TYR A 175 -2.44 -15.35 4.54
CA TYR A 175 -1.69 -15.37 3.27
C TYR A 175 -0.20 -15.09 3.48
N VAL A 176 0.15 -14.14 4.36
CA VAL A 176 1.54 -13.82 4.70
C VAL A 176 2.22 -15.01 5.40
N GLU A 177 1.53 -15.67 6.34
CA GLU A 177 2.05 -16.85 7.04
C GLU A 177 2.22 -18.06 6.10
N LYS A 178 1.25 -18.30 5.20
CA LYS A 178 1.35 -19.35 4.16
C LYS A 178 2.48 -19.10 3.15
N ALA A 179 2.82 -17.84 2.90
CA ALA A 179 3.98 -17.45 2.10
C ALA A 179 5.30 -17.59 2.88
N GLN A 180 5.29 -18.19 4.08
CA GLN A 180 6.45 -18.44 4.94
C GLN A 180 7.17 -17.14 5.38
N LEU A 181 6.44 -16.04 5.48
CA LEU A 181 6.95 -14.80 6.05
C LEU A 181 6.61 -14.72 7.54
N ARG A 182 7.57 -14.28 8.34
CA ARG A 182 7.36 -14.03 9.76
C ARG A 182 6.67 -12.68 9.94
N LEU A 183 5.45 -12.66 10.47
CA LEU A 183 4.75 -11.42 10.79
C LEU A 183 5.46 -10.67 11.93
N ILE A 184 5.93 -9.46 11.63
CA ILE A 184 6.65 -8.59 12.57
C ILE A 184 5.84 -7.38 13.01
N ARG A 185 4.78 -7.00 12.25
CA ARG A 185 3.84 -5.92 12.59
C ARG A 185 2.42 -6.30 12.17
N ARG A 186 1.44 -5.87 13.00
CA ARG A 186 -0.01 -6.07 12.79
C ARG A 186 -0.75 -4.87 13.37
N ASP A 187 -0.57 -3.71 12.80
CA ASP A 187 -1.04 -2.45 13.36
C ASP A 187 -2.33 -2.00 12.67
N TYR A 188 -3.31 -1.51 13.44
CA TYR A 188 -4.33 -0.63 12.90
C TYR A 188 -3.78 0.78 12.82
N ILE A 189 -4.14 1.51 11.78
CA ILE A 189 -3.57 2.80 11.45
C ILE A 189 -4.65 3.77 10.98
N VAL A 190 -4.32 5.07 10.94
CA VAL A 190 -5.22 6.14 10.50
C VAL A 190 -6.46 6.21 11.40
N PHE A 191 -6.30 6.73 12.61
CA PHE A 191 -7.38 6.86 13.57
C PHE A 191 -8.03 8.24 13.54
N MET A 192 -7.24 9.29 13.32
CA MET A 192 -7.67 10.67 13.57
C MET A 192 -7.96 11.40 12.25
N PRO A 193 -9.23 11.82 12.01
CA PRO A 193 -9.56 12.71 10.91
C PRO A 193 -8.87 14.07 11.11
N ARG A 194 -8.84 14.89 10.05
CA ARG A 194 -8.15 16.19 10.06
C ARG A 194 -8.53 17.09 11.24
N ILE A 195 -9.81 17.11 11.60
CA ILE A 195 -10.30 17.91 12.73
C ILE A 195 -9.67 17.52 14.08
N LEU A 196 -9.20 16.26 14.20
CA LEU A 196 -8.53 15.72 15.38
C LEU A 196 -7.02 15.51 15.15
N SER A 197 -6.43 16.21 14.17
CA SER A 197 -5.03 16.03 13.77
C SER A 197 -4.02 16.19 14.92
N TRP A 198 -4.33 17.02 15.91
CA TRP A 198 -3.51 17.20 17.12
C TRP A 198 -3.41 15.93 18.00
N LEU A 199 -4.36 14.98 17.87
CA LEU A 199 -4.32 13.69 18.56
C LEU A 199 -3.51 12.61 17.82
N ARG A 200 -3.02 12.87 16.61
CA ARG A 200 -2.27 11.88 15.81
C ARG A 200 -1.00 11.38 16.48
N LEU A 201 -0.44 12.17 17.39
CA LEU A 201 0.70 11.74 18.21
C LEU A 201 0.37 10.50 19.08
N LEU A 202 -0.92 10.27 19.38
CA LEU A 202 -1.40 9.12 20.15
C LEU A 202 -1.62 7.85 19.30
N GLU A 203 -1.69 7.97 17.97
CA GLU A 203 -2.00 6.83 17.08
C GLU A 203 -1.07 5.61 17.27
N PRO A 204 0.24 5.76 17.51
CA PRO A 204 1.10 4.59 17.74
C PRO A 204 0.69 3.73 18.94
N TRP A 205 0.10 4.34 19.96
CA TRP A 205 -0.41 3.62 21.14
C TRP A 205 -1.76 2.96 20.92
N LEU A 206 -2.50 3.38 19.87
CA LEU A 206 -3.79 2.82 19.48
C LEU A 206 -3.66 1.70 18.44
N ALA A 207 -2.46 1.36 17.97
CA ALA A 207 -2.22 0.44 16.88
C ALA A 207 -2.82 -0.98 17.08
N TRP A 208 -3.09 -1.38 18.32
CA TRP A 208 -3.76 -2.64 18.68
C TRP A 208 -5.29 -2.58 18.52
N LEU A 209 -5.89 -1.37 18.56
CA LEU A 209 -7.32 -1.16 18.60
C LEU A 209 -7.95 -1.25 17.19
N PRO A 210 -8.97 -2.10 16.95
CA PRO A 210 -9.53 -2.34 15.62
C PRO A 210 -10.46 -1.20 15.11
N LEU A 211 -10.15 0.04 15.46
CA LEU A 211 -10.90 1.23 15.08
C LEU A 211 -10.19 2.11 14.05
N GLY A 212 -8.94 1.83 13.71
CA GLY A 212 -8.25 2.53 12.64
C GLY A 212 -8.96 2.35 11.30
N ALA A 213 -8.92 3.35 10.44
CA ALA A 213 -9.54 3.30 9.12
C ALA A 213 -8.87 2.28 8.19
N GLN A 214 -7.60 2.01 8.40
CA GLN A 214 -6.79 1.03 7.68
C GLN A 214 -6.01 0.16 8.66
N TYR A 215 -5.39 -0.90 8.14
CA TYR A 215 -4.40 -1.67 8.88
C TYR A 215 -3.13 -1.87 8.04
N ALA A 216 -2.03 -2.13 8.73
CA ALA A 216 -0.74 -2.46 8.17
C ALA A 216 -0.28 -3.83 8.68
N LEU A 217 0.14 -4.69 7.77
CA LEU A 217 0.79 -5.97 8.06
C LEU A 217 2.20 -5.95 7.47
N ILE A 218 3.19 -6.35 8.25
CA ILE A 218 4.54 -6.50 7.75
C ILE A 218 5.03 -7.91 8.03
N GLY A 219 5.30 -8.65 6.95
CA GLY A 219 5.97 -9.94 6.96
C GLY A 219 7.44 -9.79 6.59
N GLU A 220 8.31 -10.53 7.24
CA GLU A 220 9.74 -10.57 6.97
C GLU A 220 10.15 -11.97 6.49
N LYS A 221 10.92 -12.03 5.41
CA LYS A 221 11.48 -13.27 4.88
C LYS A 221 12.63 -13.74 5.79
N HIS A 222 12.73 -15.05 6.00
CA HIS A 222 13.85 -15.63 6.72
C HIS A 222 15.18 -15.33 6.01
N ALA A 223 16.28 -15.39 6.78
CA ALA A 223 17.64 -15.20 6.27
C ALA A 223 18.09 -16.37 5.37
#